data_d53b442a5188086be44d95c30d68b44e
#
_entry.id   d53b442a5188086be44d95c30d68b44e
#
_cell.length_a   1.000
_cell.length_b   1.000
_cell.length_c   1.000
_cell.angle_alpha   90.00
_cell.angle_beta   90.00
_cell.angle_gamma   90.00
#
_symmetry.space_group_name_H-M   'P 1'
#
loop_
_entity.id
_entity.type
_entity.pdbx_description
1 polymer ?
#
loop_
_entity_poly.entity_id
_entity_poly.type
_entity_poly.pdbx_seq_one_letter_code
_entity_poly.pdbx_strand_id
1 'polypeptide(L)'
;MTFDAIKIGLASPEKIREWSHGEVLKPETINYRTLKPERDGLFCERIFGPSKDWECHCGKYKKIRYKGVVCDRCGVEVTKASVRRERMGHIELAAPVSHIWYFKGIPSRMGLILDLSPRILEKVLYFASYIVLDPGTTNLEYKAVLSEKEYQDARETWGNKFRVGMGAEAIKELLQAIDLEKDAAELKTGLKESSGQKRARIIKRLEVVEAFRESGNKPEWMIMDVIPVIPPDLRPMVQLDGGRFATSDLNDLYRRIINRNNRLKRLLELGAPDIIVRNEKRMLQEAID
;
A
#
# COMPACT_ATOMS: atom_id res chain seq x y z
N MET A 1 -10.47 13.21 25.31
CA MET A 1 -9.34 13.99 24.78
C MET A 1 -9.90 15.19 24.05
N THR A 2 -9.53 16.38 24.47
CA THR A 2 -9.82 17.64 23.75
C THR A 2 -8.66 17.92 22.81
N PHE A 3 -8.93 18.28 21.58
CA PHE A 3 -7.92 18.68 20.60
C PHE A 3 -8.42 19.93 19.86
N ASP A 4 -7.50 20.81 19.49
CA ASP A 4 -7.83 22.08 18.84
C ASP A 4 -7.78 22.01 17.31
N ALA A 5 -7.08 21.00 16.77
CA ALA A 5 -6.94 20.81 15.34
C ALA A 5 -6.75 19.35 14.94
N ILE A 6 -7.11 19.04 13.71
CA ILE A 6 -6.83 17.74 13.06
C ILE A 6 -5.94 18.01 11.85
N LYS A 7 -4.80 17.30 11.78
CA LYS A 7 -3.92 17.33 10.61
C LYS A 7 -4.10 16.05 9.80
N ILE A 8 -4.39 16.20 8.51
CA ILE A 8 -4.48 15.09 7.54
C ILE A 8 -3.17 15.05 6.74
N GLY A 9 -2.61 13.87 6.57
CA GLY A 9 -1.38 13.67 5.80
C GLY A 9 -1.27 12.25 5.26
N LEU A 10 -0.21 11.99 4.49
CA LEU A 10 0.12 10.65 4.04
C LEU A 10 0.78 9.86 5.18
N ALA A 11 0.43 8.59 5.31
CA ALA A 11 1.08 7.70 6.26
C ALA A 11 2.28 7.01 5.59
N SER A 12 3.46 7.13 6.22
CA SER A 12 4.62 6.34 5.80
C SER A 12 4.45 4.86 6.17
N PRO A 13 5.17 3.93 5.52
CA PRO A 13 5.18 2.53 5.91
C PRO A 13 5.56 2.33 7.37
N GLU A 14 6.53 3.09 7.88
CA GLU A 14 6.96 3.05 9.28
C GLU A 14 5.84 3.48 10.23
N LYS A 15 5.07 4.51 9.85
CA LYS A 15 3.95 4.99 10.65
C LYS A 15 2.82 3.97 10.73
N ILE A 16 2.54 3.26 9.65
CA ILE A 16 1.55 2.17 9.63
C ILE A 16 2.00 1.03 10.55
N ARG A 17 3.28 0.65 10.51
CA ARG A 17 3.84 -0.38 11.40
C ARG A 17 3.81 0.06 12.87
N GLU A 18 4.03 1.34 13.15
CA GLU A 18 3.93 1.91 14.51
C GLU A 18 2.50 1.81 15.08
N TRP A 19 1.47 2.07 14.26
CA TRP A 19 0.08 1.92 14.67
C TRP A 19 -0.36 0.47 14.87
N SER A 20 0.30 -0.45 14.19
CA SER A 20 -0.09 -1.85 14.13
C SER A 20 0.32 -2.61 15.38
N HIS A 21 -0.57 -3.52 15.81
CA HIS A 21 -0.31 -4.47 16.89
C HIS A 21 0.17 -5.84 16.38
N GLY A 22 0.30 -6.00 15.07
CA GLY A 22 0.83 -7.20 14.44
C GLY A 22 0.44 -7.37 12.97
N GLU A 23 1.17 -8.24 12.28
CA GLU A 23 0.94 -8.58 10.87
C GLU A 23 -0.18 -9.61 10.74
N VAL A 24 -1.12 -9.35 9.82
CA VAL A 24 -2.16 -10.29 9.42
C VAL A 24 -1.63 -11.14 8.28
N LEU A 25 -1.39 -12.43 8.54
CA LEU A 25 -0.77 -13.35 7.60
C LEU A 25 -1.79 -14.21 6.84
N LYS A 26 -2.97 -14.42 7.44
CA LYS A 26 -3.96 -15.37 6.95
C LYS A 26 -5.27 -14.69 6.59
N PRO A 27 -5.93 -15.14 5.50
CA PRO A 27 -7.22 -14.61 5.07
C PRO A 27 -8.40 -15.09 5.92
N GLU A 28 -8.20 -16.10 6.77
CA GLU A 28 -9.23 -16.68 7.62
C GLU A 28 -9.72 -15.67 8.66
N THR A 29 -11.02 -15.73 8.94
CA THR A 29 -11.69 -14.86 9.90
C THR A 29 -11.92 -15.56 11.24
N ILE A 30 -12.83 -16.53 11.24
CA ILE A 30 -13.20 -17.35 12.40
C ILE A 30 -13.16 -18.83 12.05
N ASN A 31 -12.97 -19.65 13.06
CA ASN A 31 -13.19 -21.08 12.93
C ASN A 31 -14.68 -21.37 13.09
N TYR A 32 -15.33 -21.86 12.03
CA TYR A 32 -16.78 -22.11 12.01
C TYR A 32 -17.26 -23.18 13.01
N ARG A 33 -16.37 -24.06 13.46
CA ARG A 33 -16.69 -25.10 14.47
C ARG A 33 -16.67 -24.54 15.87
N THR A 34 -15.65 -23.74 16.19
CA THR A 34 -15.43 -23.20 17.55
C THR A 34 -15.97 -21.80 17.73
N LEU A 35 -16.31 -21.10 16.63
CA LEU A 35 -16.73 -19.70 16.57
C LEU A 35 -15.68 -18.73 17.13
N LYS A 36 -14.42 -19.18 17.24
CA LYS A 36 -13.31 -18.37 17.73
C LYS A 36 -12.51 -17.79 16.57
N PRO A 37 -11.94 -16.58 16.74
CA PRO A 37 -11.04 -15.99 15.76
C PRO A 37 -9.85 -16.89 15.46
N GLU A 38 -9.51 -17.01 14.18
CA GLU A 38 -8.31 -17.75 13.75
C GLU A 38 -7.04 -16.96 14.08
N ARG A 39 -6.00 -17.70 14.45
CA ARG A 39 -4.70 -17.12 14.76
C ARG A 39 -4.05 -16.54 13.51
N ASP A 40 -3.50 -15.33 13.63
CA ASP A 40 -2.85 -14.55 12.56
C ASP A 40 -3.79 -14.19 11.39
N GLY A 41 -5.10 -14.36 11.58
CA GLY A 41 -6.16 -14.00 10.66
C GLY A 41 -6.73 -12.60 10.90
N LEU A 42 -7.73 -12.25 10.11
CA LEU A 42 -8.37 -10.92 10.12
C LEU A 42 -9.06 -10.54 11.43
N PHE A 43 -9.36 -11.49 12.31
CA PHE A 43 -9.96 -11.27 13.63
C PHE A 43 -9.08 -11.75 14.80
N CYS A 44 -7.80 -12.01 14.55
CA CYS A 44 -6.86 -12.56 15.52
C CYS A 44 -6.86 -11.79 16.85
N GLU A 45 -7.07 -12.51 17.95
CA GLU A 45 -7.09 -11.90 19.29
C GLU A 45 -5.71 -11.45 19.76
N ARG A 46 -4.63 -12.06 19.25
CA ARG A 46 -3.26 -11.64 19.54
C ARG A 46 -2.96 -10.25 18.97
N ILE A 47 -3.48 -9.94 17.79
CA ILE A 47 -3.26 -8.66 17.10
C ILE A 47 -4.24 -7.60 17.62
N PHE A 48 -5.54 -7.93 17.62
CA PHE A 48 -6.61 -6.96 17.83
C PHE A 48 -7.18 -6.95 19.25
N GLY A 49 -6.74 -7.87 20.10
CA GLY A 49 -7.24 -8.01 21.47
C GLY A 49 -8.31 -9.11 21.65
N PRO A 50 -8.66 -9.41 22.91
CA PRO A 50 -9.56 -10.51 23.25
C PRO A 50 -11.00 -10.23 22.82
N SER A 51 -11.76 -11.30 22.53
CA SER A 51 -13.20 -11.23 22.21
C SER A 51 -14.08 -11.03 23.45
N LYS A 52 -13.58 -11.38 24.63
CA LYS A 52 -14.28 -11.22 25.91
C LYS A 52 -13.43 -10.44 26.88
N ASP A 53 -14.08 -9.61 27.71
CA ASP A 53 -13.39 -8.82 28.71
C ASP A 53 -12.59 -9.71 29.67
N TRP A 54 -11.32 -9.36 29.85
CA TRP A 54 -10.42 -9.99 30.81
C TRP A 54 -10.19 -11.48 30.62
N GLU A 55 -10.39 -11.99 29.40
CA GLU A 55 -10.20 -13.41 29.07
C GLU A 55 -9.24 -13.57 27.88
N CYS A 56 -8.20 -14.39 28.03
CA CYS A 56 -7.35 -14.73 26.90
C CYS A 56 -7.98 -15.83 26.02
N HIS A 57 -7.51 -15.98 24.78
CA HIS A 57 -8.06 -16.93 23.80
C HIS A 57 -8.15 -18.39 24.32
N CYS A 58 -7.12 -18.87 25.00
CA CYS A 58 -7.06 -20.25 25.51
C CYS A 58 -7.78 -20.46 26.84
N GLY A 59 -8.25 -19.37 27.49
CA GLY A 59 -8.97 -19.43 28.76
C GLY A 59 -8.11 -19.67 30.00
N LYS A 60 -6.77 -19.62 29.88
CA LYS A 60 -5.85 -19.73 31.03
C LYS A 60 -6.04 -18.57 32.02
N TYR A 61 -6.21 -17.35 31.50
CA TYR A 61 -6.48 -16.15 32.27
C TYR A 61 -7.87 -15.64 31.99
N LYS A 62 -8.71 -15.48 33.04
CA LYS A 62 -10.15 -15.13 32.92
C LYS A 62 -10.64 -14.04 33.87
N LYS A 63 -9.76 -13.36 34.57
CA LYS A 63 -10.16 -12.38 35.60
C LYS A 63 -9.40 -11.08 35.47
N ILE A 64 -10.04 -9.98 35.89
CA ILE A 64 -9.48 -8.62 35.87
C ILE A 64 -8.14 -8.50 36.61
N ARG A 65 -7.88 -9.36 37.62
CA ARG A 65 -6.61 -9.38 38.33
C ARG A 65 -5.40 -9.63 37.44
N TYR A 66 -5.62 -10.21 36.26
CA TYR A 66 -4.56 -10.46 35.26
C TYR A 66 -4.47 -9.38 34.19
N LYS A 67 -5.06 -8.20 34.42
CA LYS A 67 -5.03 -7.06 33.48
C LYS A 67 -3.60 -6.78 33.01
N GLY A 68 -3.42 -6.66 31.69
CA GLY A 68 -2.14 -6.36 31.04
C GLY A 68 -1.18 -7.53 30.90
N VAL A 69 -1.53 -8.71 31.41
CA VAL A 69 -0.73 -9.93 31.23
C VAL A 69 -0.88 -10.44 29.82
N VAL A 70 0.21 -10.67 29.12
CA VAL A 70 0.22 -11.38 27.84
C VAL A 70 0.33 -12.88 28.11
N CYS A 71 -0.66 -13.64 27.66
CA CYS A 71 -0.70 -15.07 27.91
C CYS A 71 0.47 -15.79 27.23
N ASP A 72 1.27 -16.50 28.01
CA ASP A 72 2.41 -17.29 27.55
C ASP A 72 2.02 -18.43 26.58
N ARG A 73 0.78 -18.94 26.67
CA ARG A 73 0.27 -20.03 25.82
C ARG A 73 -0.30 -19.54 24.49
N CYS A 74 -1.13 -18.49 24.49
CA CYS A 74 -1.83 -18.03 23.28
C CYS A 74 -1.38 -16.65 22.77
N GLY A 75 -0.57 -15.93 23.54
CA GLY A 75 -0.05 -14.61 23.18
C GLY A 75 -1.08 -13.48 23.23
N VAL A 76 -2.27 -13.72 23.75
CA VAL A 76 -3.33 -12.71 23.86
C VAL A 76 -3.17 -11.92 25.15
N GLU A 77 -3.23 -10.61 25.06
CA GLU A 77 -3.22 -9.72 26.21
C GLU A 77 -4.57 -9.73 26.93
N VAL A 78 -4.54 -9.82 28.26
CA VAL A 78 -5.75 -9.77 29.09
C VAL A 78 -6.17 -8.32 29.28
N THR A 79 -7.12 -7.87 28.49
CA THR A 79 -7.66 -6.51 28.50
C THR A 79 -9.15 -6.51 28.21
N LYS A 80 -9.76 -5.32 28.13
CA LYS A 80 -11.15 -5.19 27.71
C LYS A 80 -11.33 -5.52 26.23
N ALA A 81 -12.43 -6.14 25.87
CA ALA A 81 -12.78 -6.42 24.47
C ALA A 81 -12.94 -5.14 23.63
N SER A 82 -13.22 -4.00 24.25
CA SER A 82 -13.36 -2.70 23.56
C SER A 82 -12.13 -2.29 22.77
N VAL A 83 -10.94 -2.80 23.09
CA VAL A 83 -9.71 -2.54 22.32
C VAL A 83 -9.79 -3.04 20.88
N ARG A 84 -10.67 -4.01 20.58
CA ARG A 84 -10.94 -4.51 19.21
C ARG A 84 -11.57 -3.44 18.30
N ARG A 85 -12.02 -2.32 18.86
CA ARG A 85 -12.51 -1.15 18.15
C ARG A 85 -11.40 -0.16 17.83
N GLU A 86 -10.24 -0.26 18.46
CA GLU A 86 -9.16 0.72 18.42
C GLU A 86 -7.87 0.17 17.79
N ARG A 87 -7.57 -1.11 18.00
CA ARG A 87 -6.30 -1.70 17.57
C ARG A 87 -6.27 -1.97 16.07
N MET A 88 -5.24 -1.42 15.43
CA MET A 88 -4.91 -1.64 14.03
C MET A 88 -4.00 -2.86 13.87
N GLY A 89 -4.08 -3.51 12.73
CA GLY A 89 -3.08 -4.44 12.22
C GLY A 89 -2.47 -3.93 10.92
N HIS A 90 -1.64 -4.72 10.28
CA HIS A 90 -1.07 -4.43 8.97
C HIS A 90 -0.85 -5.69 8.13
N ILE A 91 -0.67 -5.50 6.83
CA ILE A 91 -0.27 -6.53 5.87
C ILE A 91 1.00 -6.04 5.19
N GLU A 92 2.10 -6.79 5.32
CA GLU A 92 3.34 -6.52 4.57
C GLU A 92 3.19 -7.02 3.14
N LEU A 93 3.32 -6.11 2.18
CA LEU A 93 3.18 -6.46 0.76
C LEU A 93 4.48 -7.07 0.21
N ALA A 94 4.33 -8.09 -0.62
CA ALA A 94 5.45 -8.74 -1.31
C ALA A 94 6.03 -7.88 -2.44
N ALA A 95 5.25 -6.93 -2.95
CA ALA A 95 5.66 -5.92 -3.91
C ALA A 95 4.92 -4.61 -3.64
N PRO A 96 5.54 -3.44 -3.89
CA PRO A 96 4.86 -2.16 -3.74
C PRO A 96 3.64 -2.04 -4.65
N VAL A 97 2.62 -1.30 -4.21
CA VAL A 97 1.42 -1.00 -4.99
C VAL A 97 1.11 0.49 -4.96
N SER A 98 0.55 0.99 -6.05
CA SER A 98 0.13 2.38 -6.15
C SER A 98 -1.20 2.59 -5.44
N HIS A 99 -1.35 3.68 -4.70
CA HIS A 99 -2.63 4.09 -4.14
C HIS A 99 -3.49 4.73 -5.22
N ILE A 100 -4.68 4.18 -5.44
CA ILE A 100 -5.59 4.58 -6.52
C ILE A 100 -6.00 6.06 -6.47
N TRP A 101 -6.15 6.66 -5.30
CA TRP A 101 -6.54 8.07 -5.16
C TRP A 101 -5.54 9.04 -5.78
N TYR A 102 -4.24 8.72 -5.71
CA TYR A 102 -3.18 9.58 -6.26
C TYR A 102 -2.88 9.31 -7.72
N PHE A 103 -3.28 8.12 -8.20
CA PHE A 103 -3.14 7.71 -9.59
C PHE A 103 -4.38 8.10 -10.43
N LYS A 104 -5.59 7.61 -10.06
CA LYS A 104 -6.84 7.82 -10.82
C LYS A 104 -7.60 9.10 -10.44
N GLY A 105 -7.12 9.87 -9.48
CA GLY A 105 -7.68 11.19 -9.15
C GLY A 105 -7.65 12.13 -10.36
N ILE A 106 -8.58 13.09 -10.43
CA ILE A 106 -8.63 14.11 -11.47
C ILE A 106 -8.42 15.49 -10.83
N PRO A 107 -7.27 16.12 -11.05
CA PRO A 107 -6.08 15.64 -11.78
C PRO A 107 -5.26 14.59 -11.01
N SER A 108 -4.57 13.70 -11.73
CA SER A 108 -3.67 12.71 -11.11
C SER A 108 -2.51 13.41 -10.40
N ARG A 109 -2.42 13.27 -9.09
CA ARG A 109 -1.35 13.90 -8.29
C ARG A 109 0.02 13.30 -8.65
N MET A 110 0.06 11.98 -8.81
CA MET A 110 1.25 11.24 -9.25
C MET A 110 1.68 11.66 -10.66
N GLY A 111 0.72 11.83 -11.59
CA GLY A 111 1.00 12.31 -12.94
C GLY A 111 1.55 13.72 -12.97
N LEU A 112 1.04 14.63 -12.14
CA LEU A 112 1.50 16.00 -12.06
C LEU A 112 2.93 16.11 -11.51
N ILE A 113 3.23 15.40 -10.43
CA ILE A 113 4.55 15.48 -9.80
C ILE A 113 5.65 14.84 -10.68
N LEU A 114 5.35 13.71 -11.33
CA LEU A 114 6.28 13.02 -12.25
C LEU A 114 6.34 13.65 -13.64
N ASP A 115 5.43 14.55 -13.96
CA ASP A 115 5.21 15.11 -15.31
C ASP A 115 4.88 14.02 -16.36
N LEU A 116 4.13 13.01 -15.95
CA LEU A 116 3.68 11.90 -16.80
C LEU A 116 2.17 11.96 -17.02
N SER A 117 1.73 11.58 -18.22
CA SER A 117 0.30 11.48 -18.49
C SER A 117 -0.33 10.28 -17.74
N PRO A 118 -1.60 10.37 -17.33
CA PRO A 118 -2.29 9.24 -16.68
C PRO A 118 -2.27 7.95 -17.49
N ARG A 119 -2.34 8.04 -18.83
CA ARG A 119 -2.26 6.88 -19.73
C ARG A 119 -0.90 6.18 -19.67
N ILE A 120 0.18 6.95 -19.53
CA ILE A 120 1.54 6.42 -19.38
C ILE A 120 1.66 5.72 -18.03
N LEU A 121 1.23 6.38 -16.95
CA LEU A 121 1.23 5.80 -15.62
C LEU A 121 0.45 4.48 -15.57
N GLU A 122 -0.73 4.43 -16.20
CA GLU A 122 -1.54 3.23 -16.28
C GLU A 122 -0.78 2.07 -16.94
N LYS A 123 -0.17 2.33 -18.10
CA LYS A 123 0.62 1.30 -18.81
C LYS A 123 1.77 0.75 -17.96
N VAL A 124 2.45 1.61 -17.22
CA VAL A 124 3.57 1.20 -16.36
C VAL A 124 3.09 0.46 -15.12
N LEU A 125 2.10 1.02 -14.40
CA LEU A 125 1.57 0.45 -13.15
C LEU A 125 0.95 -0.94 -13.36
N TYR A 126 0.28 -1.16 -14.49
CA TYR A 126 -0.34 -2.46 -14.81
C TYR A 126 0.52 -3.36 -15.70
N PHE A 127 1.83 -3.14 -15.72
CA PHE A 127 2.81 -4.01 -16.35
C PHE A 127 2.64 -4.19 -17.88
N ALA A 128 2.07 -3.19 -18.57
CA ALA A 128 1.92 -3.18 -20.01
C ALA A 128 3.12 -2.58 -20.76
N SER A 129 3.92 -1.75 -20.10
CA SER A 129 5.08 -1.10 -20.70
C SER A 129 6.19 -0.87 -19.66
N TYR A 130 7.42 -0.80 -20.14
CA TYR A 130 8.58 -0.42 -19.34
C TYR A 130 8.71 1.11 -19.27
N ILE A 131 9.35 1.60 -18.21
CA ILE A 131 9.77 2.98 -18.09
C ILE A 131 11.29 3.04 -17.84
N VAL A 132 11.97 3.94 -18.52
CA VAL A 132 13.42 4.14 -18.37
C VAL A 132 13.70 4.83 -17.05
N LEU A 133 14.40 4.16 -16.15
CA LEU A 133 14.83 4.65 -14.84
C LEU A 133 16.22 5.29 -14.91
N ASP A 134 17.10 4.73 -15.74
CA ASP A 134 18.43 5.24 -16.00
C ASP A 134 18.79 4.99 -17.47
N PRO A 135 18.95 6.03 -18.28
CA PRO A 135 19.35 5.89 -19.68
C PRO A 135 20.81 5.47 -19.86
N GLY A 136 21.66 5.62 -18.84
CA GLY A 136 23.08 5.30 -18.91
C GLY A 136 23.80 5.99 -20.08
N THR A 137 24.49 5.21 -20.91
CA THR A 137 25.24 5.72 -22.09
C THR A 137 24.49 5.50 -23.41
N THR A 138 23.17 5.33 -23.36
CA THR A 138 22.31 5.09 -24.52
C THR A 138 21.67 6.39 -25.04
N ASN A 139 20.97 6.29 -26.16
CA ASN A 139 20.18 7.41 -26.71
C ASN A 139 18.74 7.46 -26.15
N LEU A 140 18.44 6.64 -25.14
CA LEU A 140 17.13 6.65 -24.50
C LEU A 140 16.97 7.89 -23.62
N GLU A 141 15.74 8.40 -23.56
CA GLU A 141 15.43 9.51 -22.67
C GLU A 141 15.00 9.00 -21.28
N TYR A 142 15.34 9.74 -20.24
CA TYR A 142 14.87 9.48 -18.88
C TYR A 142 13.35 9.57 -18.82
N LYS A 143 12.68 8.59 -18.18
CA LYS A 143 11.21 8.40 -18.15
C LYS A 143 10.57 8.07 -19.50
N ALA A 144 11.34 7.74 -20.55
CA ALA A 144 10.78 7.21 -21.79
C ALA A 144 10.04 5.89 -21.51
N VAL A 145 8.96 5.67 -22.23
CA VAL A 145 8.14 4.44 -22.10
C VAL A 145 8.39 3.55 -23.30
N LEU A 146 8.76 2.31 -23.02
CA LEU A 146 9.11 1.30 -24.02
C LEU A 146 8.06 0.18 -24.00
N SER A 147 7.59 -0.20 -25.17
CA SER A 147 6.85 -1.46 -25.35
C SER A 147 7.80 -2.66 -25.18
N GLU A 148 7.24 -3.86 -25.07
CA GLU A 148 8.05 -5.09 -24.98
C GLU A 148 9.03 -5.21 -26.17
N LYS A 149 8.58 -4.89 -27.40
CA LYS A 149 9.41 -4.92 -28.60
C LYS A 149 10.55 -3.90 -28.53
N GLU A 150 10.22 -2.65 -28.25
CA GLU A 150 11.23 -1.57 -28.12
C GLU A 150 12.26 -1.87 -27.02
N TYR A 151 11.84 -2.50 -25.94
CA TYR A 151 12.74 -2.97 -24.89
C TYR A 151 13.69 -4.07 -25.40
N GLN A 152 13.19 -5.05 -26.15
CA GLN A 152 14.01 -6.10 -26.72
C GLN A 152 15.03 -5.54 -27.71
N ASP A 153 14.57 -4.67 -28.63
CA ASP A 153 15.44 -3.99 -29.60
C ASP A 153 16.55 -3.17 -28.90
N ALA A 154 16.19 -2.45 -27.82
CA ALA A 154 17.14 -1.70 -27.02
C ALA A 154 18.12 -2.63 -26.28
N ARG A 155 17.69 -3.78 -25.78
CA ARG A 155 18.55 -4.77 -25.12
C ARG A 155 19.51 -5.43 -26.09
N GLU A 156 19.11 -5.70 -27.32
CA GLU A 156 19.99 -6.19 -28.38
C GLU A 156 21.05 -5.18 -28.76
N THR A 157 20.66 -3.90 -28.85
CA THR A 157 21.57 -2.81 -29.27
C THR A 157 22.54 -2.38 -28.15
N TRP A 158 22.04 -2.22 -26.92
CA TRP A 158 22.78 -1.56 -25.84
C TRP A 158 23.15 -2.50 -24.68
N GLY A 159 22.60 -3.74 -24.67
CA GLY A 159 22.85 -4.71 -23.61
C GLY A 159 22.36 -4.23 -22.23
N ASN A 160 23.26 -4.20 -21.25
CA ASN A 160 22.97 -3.78 -19.86
C ASN A 160 23.35 -2.33 -19.55
N LYS A 161 23.52 -1.48 -20.57
CA LYS A 161 23.97 -0.08 -20.40
C LYS A 161 22.87 0.88 -19.95
N PHE A 162 21.66 0.44 -19.80
CA PHE A 162 20.52 1.21 -19.32
C PHE A 162 19.67 0.38 -18.35
N ARG A 163 18.82 1.05 -17.57
CA ARG A 163 17.94 0.41 -16.61
C ARG A 163 16.50 0.84 -16.83
N VAL A 164 15.61 -0.14 -16.84
CA VAL A 164 14.17 0.06 -16.95
C VAL A 164 13.45 -0.64 -15.81
N GLY A 165 12.21 -0.26 -15.56
CA GLY A 165 11.35 -0.90 -14.59
C GLY A 165 9.91 -0.96 -15.05
N MET A 166 9.09 -1.70 -14.33
CA MET A 166 7.65 -1.82 -14.50
C MET A 166 6.94 -1.77 -13.14
N GLY A 167 5.66 -1.47 -13.16
CA GLY A 167 4.81 -1.50 -11.98
C GLY A 167 5.07 -0.35 -10.99
N ALA A 168 4.45 -0.46 -9.83
CA ALA A 168 4.57 0.56 -8.78
C ALA A 168 5.98 0.69 -8.21
N GLU A 169 6.80 -0.35 -8.30
CA GLU A 169 8.20 -0.34 -7.86
C GLU A 169 9.02 0.68 -8.68
N ALA A 170 8.87 0.67 -10.01
CA ALA A 170 9.52 1.64 -10.89
C ALA A 170 9.04 3.08 -10.62
N ILE A 171 7.74 3.26 -10.44
CA ILE A 171 7.18 4.58 -10.13
C ILE A 171 7.66 5.07 -8.76
N LYS A 172 7.78 4.18 -7.77
CA LYS A 172 8.33 4.53 -6.45
C LYS A 172 9.75 5.06 -6.56
N GLU A 173 10.60 4.41 -7.34
CA GLU A 173 11.97 4.86 -7.56
C GLU A 173 12.03 6.25 -8.22
N LEU A 174 11.17 6.50 -9.21
CA LEU A 174 11.06 7.83 -9.83
C LEU A 174 10.58 8.89 -8.83
N LEU A 175 9.65 8.56 -7.92
CA LEU A 175 9.17 9.46 -6.89
C LEU A 175 10.24 9.77 -5.83
N GLN A 176 11.06 8.78 -5.48
CA GLN A 176 12.19 8.95 -4.56
C GLN A 176 13.29 9.83 -5.12
N ALA A 177 13.46 9.83 -6.44
CA ALA A 177 14.46 10.65 -7.12
C ALA A 177 14.09 12.13 -7.27
N ILE A 178 12.86 12.53 -6.87
CA ILE A 178 12.40 13.91 -6.98
C ILE A 178 13.06 14.78 -5.91
N ASP A 179 13.67 15.89 -6.35
CA ASP A 179 14.10 16.98 -5.49
C ASP A 179 13.04 18.10 -5.53
N LEU A 180 12.22 18.16 -4.48
CA LEU A 180 11.11 19.12 -4.39
C LEU A 180 11.56 20.57 -4.39
N GLU A 181 12.72 20.89 -3.81
CA GLU A 181 13.24 22.27 -3.79
C GLU A 181 13.69 22.72 -5.18
N LYS A 182 14.42 21.85 -5.87
CA LYS A 182 14.88 22.10 -7.24
C LYS A 182 13.70 22.23 -8.20
N ASP A 183 12.76 21.27 -8.15
CA ASP A 183 11.57 21.27 -9.00
C ASP A 183 10.70 22.53 -8.77
N ALA A 184 10.52 22.95 -7.51
CA ALA A 184 9.78 24.16 -7.19
C ALA A 184 10.47 25.42 -7.78
N ALA A 185 11.80 25.53 -7.69
CA ALA A 185 12.56 26.64 -8.25
C ALA A 185 12.48 26.69 -9.77
N GLU A 186 12.66 25.55 -10.44
CA GLU A 186 12.55 25.43 -11.91
C GLU A 186 11.14 25.78 -12.41
N LEU A 187 10.10 25.29 -11.75
CA LEU A 187 8.71 25.60 -12.10
C LEU A 187 8.36 27.07 -11.90
N LYS A 188 8.86 27.72 -10.84
CA LYS A 188 8.70 29.17 -10.61
C LYS A 188 9.37 30.00 -11.70
N THR A 189 10.55 29.59 -12.16
CA THR A 189 11.25 30.24 -13.25
C THR A 189 10.49 30.06 -14.57
N GLY A 190 10.11 28.82 -14.90
CA GLY A 190 9.35 28.52 -16.10
C GLY A 190 7.96 29.20 -16.15
N LEU A 191 7.36 29.49 -14.99
CA LEU A 191 6.08 30.22 -14.89
C LEU A 191 6.21 31.67 -15.41
N LYS A 192 7.35 32.33 -15.21
CA LYS A 192 7.59 33.69 -15.68
C LYS A 192 7.73 33.75 -17.20
N GLU A 193 8.25 32.68 -17.80
CA GLU A 193 8.55 32.60 -19.24
C GLU A 193 7.42 31.98 -20.07
N SER A 194 6.37 31.47 -19.41
CA SER A 194 5.32 30.69 -20.06
C SER A 194 3.98 31.44 -20.15
N SER A 195 3.22 31.15 -21.21
CA SER A 195 1.86 31.67 -21.40
C SER A 195 0.87 30.58 -21.80
N GLY A 196 -0.43 30.90 -21.77
CA GLY A 196 -1.52 30.02 -22.22
C GLY A 196 -1.58 28.67 -21.48
N GLN A 197 -1.75 27.60 -22.23
CA GLN A 197 -1.93 26.24 -21.68
C GLN A 197 -0.69 25.72 -20.96
N LYS A 198 0.51 26.08 -21.43
CA LYS A 198 1.78 25.68 -20.78
C LYS A 198 1.85 26.26 -19.37
N ARG A 199 1.50 27.55 -19.22
CA ARG A 199 1.45 28.20 -17.91
C ARG A 199 0.45 27.51 -16.96
N ALA A 200 -0.75 27.19 -17.45
CA ALA A 200 -1.78 26.51 -16.66
C ALA A 200 -1.31 25.11 -16.16
N ARG A 201 -0.57 24.36 -17.00
CA ARG A 201 0.03 23.08 -16.61
C ARG A 201 1.11 23.26 -15.52
N ILE A 202 1.98 24.25 -15.68
CA ILE A 202 3.04 24.57 -14.70
C ILE A 202 2.41 24.95 -13.34
N ILE A 203 1.35 25.75 -13.33
CA ILE A 203 0.65 26.14 -12.09
C ILE A 203 0.14 24.89 -11.36
N LYS A 204 -0.60 24.01 -12.04
CA LYS A 204 -1.12 22.77 -11.43
C LYS A 204 -0.01 21.86 -10.90
N ARG A 205 1.11 21.79 -11.59
CA ARG A 205 2.27 21.01 -11.15
C ARG A 205 2.94 21.65 -9.93
N LEU A 206 3.11 22.97 -9.95
CA LEU A 206 3.70 23.72 -8.85
C LEU A 206 2.86 23.61 -7.57
N GLU A 207 1.53 23.66 -7.67
CA GLU A 207 0.63 23.44 -6.51
C GLU A 207 0.90 22.10 -5.82
N VAL A 208 1.09 21.03 -6.58
CA VAL A 208 1.36 19.70 -6.00
C VAL A 208 2.75 19.63 -5.37
N VAL A 209 3.77 20.18 -6.05
CA VAL A 209 5.14 20.22 -5.54
C VAL A 209 5.22 21.01 -4.24
N GLU A 210 4.61 22.21 -4.20
CA GLU A 210 4.57 23.03 -2.98
C GLU A 210 3.78 22.36 -1.85
N ALA A 211 2.67 21.70 -2.16
CA ALA A 211 1.92 20.95 -1.15
C ALA A 211 2.74 19.85 -0.49
N PHE A 212 3.57 19.11 -1.24
CA PHE A 212 4.50 18.14 -0.68
C PHE A 212 5.61 18.81 0.13
N ARG A 213 6.19 19.89 -0.39
CA ARG A 213 7.26 20.63 0.27
C ARG A 213 6.84 21.20 1.61
N GLU A 214 5.68 21.87 1.67
CA GLU A 214 5.17 22.53 2.89
C GLU A 214 4.66 21.54 3.93
N SER A 215 4.05 20.43 3.50
CA SER A 215 3.49 19.43 4.41
C SER A 215 4.54 18.52 5.03
N GLY A 216 5.72 18.40 4.41
CA GLY A 216 6.74 17.43 4.77
C GLY A 216 6.40 15.98 4.42
N ASN A 217 5.33 15.76 3.63
CA ASN A 217 5.04 14.44 3.06
C ASN A 217 6.03 14.10 1.96
N LYS A 218 6.42 12.84 1.89
CA LYS A 218 7.30 12.36 0.82
C LYS A 218 6.48 11.84 -0.36
N PRO A 219 6.84 12.17 -1.62
CA PRO A 219 6.11 11.70 -2.80
C PRO A 219 6.00 10.17 -2.89
N GLU A 220 7.04 9.43 -2.49
CA GLU A 220 7.04 7.98 -2.49
C GLU A 220 6.00 7.34 -1.55
N TRP A 221 5.43 8.09 -0.59
CA TRP A 221 4.35 7.59 0.26
C TRP A 221 3.02 7.42 -0.48
N MET A 222 2.91 7.88 -1.72
CA MET A 222 1.78 7.55 -2.60
C MET A 222 1.84 6.09 -3.11
N ILE A 223 2.97 5.43 -2.93
CA ILE A 223 3.17 3.99 -3.19
C ILE A 223 3.23 3.27 -1.84
N MET A 224 2.43 2.23 -1.70
CA MET A 224 2.27 1.51 -0.45
C MET A 224 3.12 0.23 -0.43
N ASP A 225 3.91 0.05 0.61
CA ASP A 225 4.60 -1.21 0.92
C ASP A 225 3.84 -2.02 1.98
N VAL A 226 3.00 -1.33 2.74
CA VAL A 226 2.24 -1.89 3.87
C VAL A 226 0.81 -1.41 3.80
N ILE A 227 -0.14 -2.32 3.98
CA ILE A 227 -1.57 -1.99 4.05
C ILE A 227 -2.01 -1.97 5.51
N PRO A 228 -2.62 -0.88 6.01
CA PRO A 228 -3.21 -0.86 7.34
C PRO A 228 -4.48 -1.71 7.36
N VAL A 229 -4.63 -2.51 8.42
CA VAL A 229 -5.85 -3.30 8.66
C VAL A 229 -6.62 -2.64 9.79
N ILE A 230 -7.82 -2.16 9.49
CA ILE A 230 -8.66 -1.47 10.47
C ILE A 230 -9.17 -2.42 11.54
N PRO A 231 -9.53 -1.93 12.74
CA PRO A 231 -10.01 -2.74 13.85
C PRO A 231 -11.20 -3.64 13.47
N PRO A 232 -11.28 -4.86 14.00
CA PRO A 232 -12.34 -5.83 13.68
C PRO A 232 -13.77 -5.33 13.92
N ASP A 233 -13.98 -4.54 14.97
CA ASP A 233 -15.31 -4.04 15.32
C ASP A 233 -15.82 -2.97 14.34
N LEU A 234 -14.94 -2.40 13.51
CA LEU A 234 -15.32 -1.49 12.41
C LEU A 234 -15.68 -2.24 11.11
N ARG A 235 -15.41 -3.55 11.06
CA ARG A 235 -15.73 -4.46 9.95
C ARG A 235 -16.33 -5.76 10.48
N PRO A 236 -17.46 -5.69 11.19
CA PRO A 236 -17.97 -6.80 11.98
C PRO A 236 -18.38 -8.00 11.12
N MET A 237 -18.35 -9.16 11.75
CA MET A 237 -18.91 -10.42 11.25
C MET A 237 -19.89 -10.91 12.28
N VAL A 238 -21.17 -10.99 11.93
CA VAL A 238 -22.28 -11.35 12.84
C VAL A 238 -22.95 -12.63 12.40
N GLN A 239 -23.29 -13.47 13.36
CA GLN A 239 -24.04 -14.69 13.10
C GLN A 239 -25.54 -14.34 13.02
N LEU A 240 -26.16 -14.77 11.93
CA LEU A 240 -27.61 -14.66 11.72
C LEU A 240 -28.32 -15.93 12.23
N ASP A 241 -29.65 -15.83 12.38
CA ASP A 241 -30.49 -16.98 12.65
C ASP A 241 -30.30 -18.04 11.57
N GLY A 242 -30.23 -19.32 12.00
CA GLY A 242 -29.94 -20.44 11.09
C GLY A 242 -28.44 -20.68 10.81
N GLY A 243 -27.53 -20.10 11.61
CA GLY A 243 -26.09 -20.40 11.57
C GLY A 243 -25.31 -19.77 10.41
N ARG A 244 -25.96 -18.93 9.61
CA ARG A 244 -25.28 -18.14 8.56
C ARG A 244 -24.58 -16.92 9.15
N PHE A 245 -23.53 -16.44 8.48
CA PHE A 245 -22.81 -15.23 8.88
C PHE A 245 -23.04 -14.11 7.87
N ALA A 246 -23.31 -12.90 8.38
CA ALA A 246 -23.22 -11.67 7.65
C ALA A 246 -21.87 -11.01 7.97
N THR A 247 -21.17 -10.55 6.96
CA THR A 247 -19.86 -9.91 7.12
C THR A 247 -19.81 -8.59 6.33
N SER A 248 -18.99 -7.67 6.80
CA SER A 248 -18.68 -6.46 6.03
C SER A 248 -17.90 -6.83 4.77
N ASP A 249 -18.16 -6.12 3.66
CA ASP A 249 -17.45 -6.28 2.38
C ASP A 249 -15.94 -6.02 2.53
N LEU A 250 -15.54 -5.20 3.50
CA LEU A 250 -14.12 -4.94 3.81
C LEU A 250 -13.36 -6.23 4.16
N ASN A 251 -13.99 -7.19 4.81
CA ASN A 251 -13.35 -8.46 5.12
C ASN A 251 -13.04 -9.27 3.86
N ASP A 252 -13.93 -9.24 2.85
CA ASP A 252 -13.69 -9.91 1.57
C ASP A 252 -12.57 -9.22 0.78
N LEU A 253 -12.54 -7.89 0.78
CA LEU A 253 -11.46 -7.12 0.15
C LEU A 253 -10.10 -7.45 0.78
N TYR A 254 -9.99 -7.45 2.12
CA TYR A 254 -8.76 -7.86 2.80
C TYR A 254 -8.37 -9.31 2.49
N ARG A 255 -9.33 -10.23 2.43
CA ARG A 255 -9.07 -11.63 2.06
C ARG A 255 -8.47 -11.75 0.66
N ARG A 256 -8.98 -11.00 -0.32
CA ARG A 256 -8.44 -10.97 -1.68
C ARG A 256 -7.00 -10.47 -1.68
N ILE A 257 -6.71 -9.38 -0.98
CA ILE A 257 -5.36 -8.83 -0.84
C ILE A 257 -4.42 -9.87 -0.24
N ILE A 258 -4.77 -10.47 0.90
CA ILE A 258 -3.92 -11.45 1.59
C ILE A 258 -3.67 -12.67 0.71
N ASN A 259 -4.68 -13.19 0.02
CA ASN A 259 -4.55 -14.35 -0.86
C ASN A 259 -3.58 -14.06 -2.02
N ARG A 260 -3.72 -12.90 -2.69
CA ARG A 260 -2.82 -12.49 -3.78
C ARG A 260 -1.40 -12.25 -3.27
N ASN A 261 -1.28 -11.56 -2.15
CA ASN A 261 0.00 -11.28 -1.52
C ASN A 261 0.75 -12.55 -1.12
N ASN A 262 0.08 -13.51 -0.48
CA ASN A 262 0.67 -14.78 -0.08
C ASN A 262 1.07 -15.62 -1.30
N ARG A 263 0.26 -15.60 -2.36
CA ARG A 263 0.60 -16.26 -3.61
C ARG A 263 1.84 -15.65 -4.25
N LEU A 264 1.94 -14.32 -4.28
CA LEU A 264 3.11 -13.62 -4.80
C LEU A 264 4.37 -13.93 -3.96
N LYS A 265 4.28 -13.88 -2.62
CA LYS A 265 5.39 -14.28 -1.72
C LYS A 265 5.91 -15.67 -2.08
N ARG A 266 5.00 -16.63 -2.22
CA ARG A 266 5.36 -18.01 -2.58
C ARG A 266 6.01 -18.15 -3.97
N LEU A 267 5.52 -17.40 -4.97
CA LEU A 267 6.10 -17.40 -6.31
C LEU A 267 7.53 -16.84 -6.32
N LEU A 268 7.75 -15.76 -5.54
CA LEU A 268 9.09 -15.17 -5.37
C LEU A 268 10.06 -16.13 -4.66
N GLU A 269 9.62 -16.80 -3.60
CA GLU A 269 10.42 -17.80 -2.87
C GLU A 269 10.79 -19.00 -3.74
N LEU A 270 9.90 -19.42 -4.64
CA LEU A 270 10.14 -20.54 -5.56
C LEU A 270 10.95 -20.15 -6.79
N GLY A 271 11.31 -18.87 -6.97
CA GLY A 271 12.00 -18.41 -8.17
C GLY A 271 11.21 -18.61 -9.46
N ALA A 272 9.89 -18.35 -9.41
CA ALA A 272 9.01 -18.51 -10.56
C ALA A 272 9.44 -17.63 -11.74
N PRO A 273 9.13 -18.01 -13.01
CA PRO A 273 9.42 -17.21 -14.18
C PRO A 273 8.86 -15.79 -14.09
N ASP A 274 9.63 -14.80 -14.57
CA ASP A 274 9.32 -13.37 -14.46
C ASP A 274 7.92 -13.01 -15.00
N ILE A 275 7.49 -13.63 -16.09
CA ILE A 275 6.16 -13.41 -16.66
C ILE A 275 5.02 -13.78 -15.68
N ILE A 276 5.20 -14.83 -14.88
CA ILE A 276 4.22 -15.26 -13.87
C ILE A 276 4.25 -14.28 -12.69
N VAL A 277 5.43 -13.90 -12.24
CA VAL A 277 5.60 -12.92 -11.16
C VAL A 277 5.01 -11.57 -11.53
N ARG A 278 5.26 -11.05 -12.73
CA ARG A 278 4.67 -9.80 -13.21
C ARG A 278 3.14 -9.85 -13.23
N ASN A 279 2.57 -10.95 -13.72
CA ASN A 279 1.12 -11.11 -13.75
C ASN A 279 0.53 -11.13 -12.32
N GLU A 280 1.17 -11.80 -11.37
CA GLU A 280 0.69 -11.81 -9.98
C GLU A 280 0.87 -10.44 -9.30
N LYS A 281 1.96 -9.71 -9.57
CA LYS A 281 2.12 -8.32 -9.14
C LYS A 281 1.00 -7.42 -9.69
N ARG A 282 0.63 -7.57 -10.96
CA ARG A 282 -0.50 -6.85 -11.58
C ARG A 282 -1.82 -7.20 -10.89
N MET A 283 -2.06 -8.47 -10.61
CA MET A 283 -3.28 -8.93 -9.92
C MET A 283 -3.34 -8.45 -8.47
N LEU A 284 -2.18 -8.29 -7.80
CA LEU A 284 -2.10 -7.69 -6.47
C LEU A 284 -2.47 -6.20 -6.53
N GLN A 285 -1.95 -5.45 -7.51
CA GLN A 285 -2.33 -4.05 -7.74
C GLN A 285 -3.85 -3.92 -7.94
N GLU A 286 -4.44 -4.76 -8.80
CA GLU A 286 -5.89 -4.77 -9.06
C GLU A 286 -6.73 -5.16 -7.84
N ALA A 287 -6.19 -5.99 -6.94
CA ALA A 287 -6.89 -6.39 -5.72
C ALA A 287 -6.91 -5.29 -4.66
N ILE A 288 -5.99 -4.31 -4.74
CA ILE A 288 -5.89 -3.19 -3.81
C ILE A 288 -6.66 -1.97 -4.34
N ASP A 289 -6.75 -1.80 -5.66
CA ASP A 289 -7.54 -0.77 -6.33
C ASP A 289 -9.04 -0.91 -6.04
#